data_58a8bc6d3f80a5e76aed63ee5993f10a
#
_entry.id   58a8bc6d3f80a5e76aed63ee5993f10a
#
_cell.length_a   1.000
_cell.length_b   1.000
_cell.length_c   1.000
_cell.angle_alpha   90.00
_cell.angle_beta   90.00
_cell.angle_gamma   90.00
#
_symmetry.space_group_name_H-M   'P 1'
#
loop_
_entity.id
_entity.type
_entity.pdbx_description
1 polymer ?
#
loop_
_entity_poly.entity_id
_entity_poly.type
_entity_poly.pdbx_seq_one_letter_code
_entity_poly.pdbx_strand_id
1 'polypeptide(L)'
;MSPISRRDFLTAGVAAGAGLVIGFYLPHGSSRSGKDTFAPNAYLKITPDDKVTVVVARSEMGQGVRTALPMILAEELEADWKQIAIEQAGASTLYGDQTTGGSASVRTTWDPMRKAGAAARDARCRG
;
A
#
# COMPACT_ATOMS: atom_id res chain seq x y z
N MET A 1 -23.84 25.84 12.41
CA MET A 1 -22.57 25.07 12.31
C MET A 1 -22.80 23.95 11.30
N SER A 2 -22.24 24.09 10.11
CA SER A 2 -22.37 23.07 9.07
C SER A 2 -21.57 21.83 9.48
N PRO A 3 -22.10 20.61 9.34
CA PRO A 3 -21.33 19.41 9.65
C PRO A 3 -20.14 19.32 8.68
N ILE A 4 -18.95 19.20 9.23
CA ILE A 4 -17.72 19.01 8.49
C ILE A 4 -17.85 17.65 7.76
N SER A 5 -17.74 17.66 6.44
CA SER A 5 -17.80 16.44 5.67
C SER A 5 -16.54 15.59 5.95
N ARG A 6 -16.67 14.25 5.84
CA ARG A 6 -15.55 13.33 6.02
C ARG A 6 -14.38 13.63 5.07
N ARG A 7 -14.69 14.18 3.91
CA ARG A 7 -13.72 14.64 2.91
C ARG A 7 -12.94 15.86 3.39
N ASP A 8 -13.62 16.82 4.01
CA ASP A 8 -13.00 18.02 4.55
C ASP A 8 -12.12 17.71 5.77
N PHE A 9 -12.52 16.71 6.58
CA PHE A 9 -11.72 16.21 7.70
C PHE A 9 -10.41 15.55 7.22
N LEU A 10 -10.47 14.75 6.16
CA LEU A 10 -9.28 14.10 5.59
C LEU A 10 -8.35 15.12 4.91
N THR A 11 -8.89 16.11 4.22
CA THR A 11 -8.10 17.19 3.61
C THR A 11 -7.49 18.13 4.65
N ALA A 12 -8.22 18.46 5.72
CA ALA A 12 -7.72 19.29 6.81
C ALA A 12 -6.66 18.57 7.66
N GLY A 13 -6.81 17.26 7.87
CA GLY A 13 -5.81 16.43 8.56
C GLY A 13 -4.48 16.35 7.82
N VAL A 14 -4.50 16.35 6.50
CA VAL A 14 -3.30 16.40 5.64
C VAL A 14 -2.64 17.78 5.70
N ALA A 15 -3.43 18.86 5.80
CA ALA A 15 -2.91 20.23 5.84
C ALA A 15 -2.35 20.65 7.22
N ALA A 16 -2.82 20.03 8.30
CA ALA A 16 -2.46 20.43 9.67
C ALA A 16 -1.21 19.77 10.25
N GLY A 17 -0.51 18.87 9.52
CA GLY A 17 0.77 18.29 9.96
C GLY A 17 0.76 17.58 11.30
N ALA A 18 -0.40 17.33 11.90
CA ALA A 18 -0.53 16.64 13.17
C ALA A 18 -0.58 15.12 12.92
N GLY A 19 0.57 14.49 13.06
CA GLY A 19 0.89 13.11 12.86
C GLY A 19 -0.12 12.08 13.29
N LEU A 20 -0.89 11.59 12.35
CA LEU A 20 -1.17 10.20 12.28
C LEU A 20 -0.25 9.65 11.17
N VAL A 21 0.97 9.29 11.53
CA VAL A 21 1.90 8.57 10.65
C VAL A 21 1.46 7.11 10.57
N ILE A 22 0.30 6.90 10.00
CA ILE A 22 0.10 5.75 9.16
C ILE A 22 0.78 6.20 7.88
N GLY A 23 1.87 5.54 7.48
CA GLY A 23 2.73 6.01 6.40
C GLY A 23 2.00 6.36 5.10
N PHE A 24 1.31 7.46 5.09
CA PHE A 24 0.78 8.09 3.88
C PHE A 24 1.93 8.84 3.25
N TYR A 25 2.67 8.16 2.42
CA TYR A 25 3.59 8.82 1.53
C TYR A 25 2.82 9.31 0.31
N LEU A 26 2.69 10.62 0.17
CA LEU A 26 2.29 11.25 -1.08
C LEU A 26 3.53 11.26 -1.99
N PRO A 27 3.56 10.52 -3.08
CA PRO A 27 4.68 10.60 -4.01
C PRO A 27 4.68 11.98 -4.67
N HIS A 28 5.72 12.77 -4.41
CA HIS A 28 6.09 13.89 -5.27
C HIS A 28 6.69 13.30 -6.55
N GLY A 29 5.84 13.04 -7.50
CA GLY A 29 6.26 12.53 -8.79
C GLY A 29 5.04 12.40 -9.68
N SER A 30 4.87 13.37 -10.58
CA SER A 30 3.83 13.38 -11.60
C SER A 30 3.88 12.12 -12.46
N SER A 31 3.09 11.14 -12.09
CA SER A 31 2.55 10.17 -13.02
C SER A 31 1.06 10.42 -13.10
N ARG A 32 0.66 11.13 -14.15
CA ARG A 32 -0.72 11.19 -14.60
C ARG A 32 -1.15 9.78 -14.99
N SER A 33 -1.56 9.00 -14.04
CA SER A 33 -2.32 7.80 -14.27
C SER A 33 -3.71 8.01 -13.69
N GLY A 34 -4.70 7.64 -14.45
CA GLY A 34 -6.13 7.76 -14.31
C GLY A 34 -6.69 8.29 -12.99
N LYS A 35 -7.66 9.16 -13.09
CA LYS A 35 -8.25 10.01 -12.04
C LYS A 35 -8.79 9.30 -10.79
N ASP A 36 -8.74 7.97 -10.68
CA ASP A 36 -9.49 7.23 -9.67
C ASP A 36 -8.69 6.08 -9.02
N THR A 37 -7.35 6.12 -9.04
CA THR A 37 -6.55 5.08 -8.39
C THR A 37 -6.36 5.41 -6.91
N PHE A 38 -6.88 4.58 -6.03
CA PHE A 38 -6.66 4.67 -4.59
C PHE A 38 -5.33 3.99 -4.23
N ALA A 39 -4.38 4.75 -3.69
CA ALA A 39 -3.09 4.26 -3.26
C ALA A 39 -2.87 4.57 -1.77
N PRO A 40 -3.34 3.71 -0.86
CA PRO A 40 -3.30 3.97 0.58
C PRO A 40 -1.87 3.96 1.15
N ASN A 41 -0.92 3.38 0.46
CA ASN A 41 0.49 3.34 0.85
C ASN A 41 1.39 2.98 -0.35
N ALA A 42 2.71 2.99 -0.14
CA ALA A 42 3.68 2.70 -1.20
C ALA A 42 3.60 1.28 -1.77
N TYR A 43 3.01 0.34 -1.03
CA TYR A 43 2.97 -1.08 -1.39
C TYR A 43 1.70 -1.50 -2.11
N LEU A 44 0.69 -0.63 -2.20
CA LEU A 44 -0.64 -1.00 -2.68
C LEU A 44 -1.26 0.08 -3.53
N LYS A 45 -1.80 -0.32 -4.69
CA LYS A 45 -2.64 0.50 -5.57
C LYS A 45 -3.93 -0.28 -5.85
N ILE A 46 -5.07 0.37 -5.74
CA ILE A 46 -6.38 -0.20 -6.07
C ILE A 46 -7.01 0.68 -7.15
N THR A 47 -7.43 0.08 -8.24
CA THR A 47 -8.10 0.78 -9.34
C THR A 47 -9.63 0.63 -9.21
N PRO A 48 -10.43 1.51 -9.84
CA PRO A 48 -11.89 1.47 -9.76
C PRO A 48 -12.52 0.17 -10.30
N ASP A 49 -11.79 -0.57 -11.13
CA ASP A 49 -12.17 -1.89 -11.64
C ASP A 49 -11.77 -3.04 -10.70
N ASP A 50 -11.52 -2.73 -9.43
CA ASP A 50 -11.14 -3.65 -8.36
C ASP A 50 -9.82 -4.41 -8.57
N LYS A 51 -9.00 -3.99 -9.53
CA LYS A 51 -7.65 -4.55 -9.65
C LYS A 51 -6.76 -4.03 -8.54
N VAL A 52 -6.10 -4.94 -7.89
CA VAL A 52 -5.16 -4.68 -6.80
C VAL A 52 -3.75 -4.90 -7.31
N THR A 53 -2.91 -3.88 -7.27
CA THR A 53 -1.48 -4.00 -7.58
C THR A 53 -0.68 -3.93 -6.30
N VAL A 54 0.06 -4.98 -5.99
CA VAL A 54 0.96 -5.05 -4.85
C VAL A 54 2.40 -4.82 -5.31
N VAL A 55 3.05 -3.83 -4.73
CA VAL A 55 4.43 -3.48 -5.04
C VAL A 55 5.36 -4.20 -4.06
N VAL A 56 6.23 -5.06 -4.58
CA VAL A 56 7.19 -5.83 -3.80
C VAL A 56 8.55 -5.13 -3.82
N ALA A 57 9.02 -4.73 -2.65
CA ALA A 57 10.27 -4.01 -2.49
C ALA A 57 11.48 -4.91 -2.19
N ARG A 58 11.31 -6.23 -2.19
CA ARG A 58 12.37 -7.22 -1.98
C ARG A 58 12.68 -7.93 -3.29
N SER A 59 13.95 -8.26 -3.51
CA SER A 59 14.38 -8.92 -4.75
C SER A 59 14.01 -10.40 -4.75
N GLU A 60 13.46 -10.87 -5.87
CA GLU A 60 13.22 -12.29 -6.11
C GLU A 60 14.51 -12.94 -6.62
N MET A 61 14.90 -14.02 -5.99
CA MET A 61 16.08 -14.83 -6.33
C MET A 61 15.74 -16.33 -6.39
N GLY A 62 14.47 -16.66 -6.56
CA GLY A 62 13.94 -18.03 -6.52
C GLY A 62 13.42 -18.46 -5.14
N GLN A 63 13.44 -17.58 -4.14
CA GLN A 63 12.95 -17.88 -2.78
C GLN A 63 11.45 -17.64 -2.58
N GLY A 64 10.73 -17.13 -3.61
CA GLY A 64 9.27 -16.97 -3.59
C GLY A 64 8.78 -15.70 -2.89
N VAL A 65 9.61 -14.70 -2.67
CA VAL A 65 9.22 -13.45 -1.99
C VAL A 65 8.17 -12.66 -2.78
N ARG A 66 8.21 -12.72 -4.11
CA ARG A 66 7.20 -12.09 -4.98
C ARG A 66 5.82 -12.71 -4.86
N THR A 67 5.72 -13.89 -4.31
CA THR A 67 4.43 -14.55 -4.02
C THR A 67 4.07 -14.35 -2.55
N ALA A 68 5.00 -14.61 -1.64
CA ALA A 68 4.73 -14.59 -0.20
C ALA A 68 4.27 -13.22 0.31
N LEU A 69 4.94 -12.13 -0.08
CA LEU A 69 4.58 -10.79 0.41
C LEU A 69 3.21 -10.31 -0.11
N PRO A 70 2.87 -10.44 -1.41
CA PRO A 70 1.53 -10.13 -1.87
C PRO A 70 0.44 -10.99 -1.24
N MET A 71 0.69 -12.25 -0.94
CA MET A 71 -0.28 -13.12 -0.26
C MET A 71 -0.61 -12.64 1.15
N ILE A 72 0.39 -12.18 1.91
CA ILE A 72 0.19 -11.61 3.25
C ILE A 72 -0.72 -10.38 3.19
N LEU A 73 -0.48 -9.49 2.22
CA LEU A 73 -1.28 -8.28 2.04
C LEU A 73 -2.69 -8.63 1.54
N ALA A 74 -2.81 -9.52 0.57
CA ALA A 74 -4.09 -9.93 -0.02
C ALA A 74 -5.01 -10.59 1.01
N GLU A 75 -4.47 -11.38 1.92
CA GLU A 75 -5.20 -12.02 3.02
C GLU A 75 -5.84 -10.98 3.94
N GLU A 76 -5.09 -9.98 4.36
CA GLU A 76 -5.63 -8.91 5.22
C GLU A 76 -6.60 -7.98 4.49
N LEU A 77 -6.41 -7.80 3.17
CA LEU A 77 -7.29 -7.01 2.31
C LEU A 77 -8.59 -7.75 1.98
N GLU A 78 -8.63 -9.07 2.18
CA GLU A 78 -9.72 -9.97 1.74
C GLU A 78 -9.96 -9.87 0.22
N ALA A 79 -8.88 -9.77 -0.56
CA ALA A 79 -8.94 -9.64 -2.01
C ALA A 79 -8.82 -11.01 -2.70
N ASP A 80 -9.56 -11.18 -3.82
CA ASP A 80 -9.39 -12.36 -4.67
C ASP A 80 -7.98 -12.36 -5.27
N TRP A 81 -7.24 -13.44 -5.01
CA TRP A 81 -5.88 -13.62 -5.53
C TRP A 81 -5.77 -13.47 -7.05
N LYS A 82 -6.82 -13.81 -7.78
CA LYS A 82 -6.87 -13.67 -9.25
C LYS A 82 -6.84 -12.22 -9.72
N GLN A 83 -7.21 -11.29 -8.85
CA GLN A 83 -7.21 -9.84 -9.13
C GLN A 83 -5.93 -9.15 -8.68
N ILE A 84 -4.99 -9.89 -8.08
CA ILE A 84 -3.73 -9.35 -7.61
C ILE A 84 -2.72 -9.30 -8.75
N ALA A 85 -2.30 -8.09 -9.10
CA ALA A 85 -1.14 -7.85 -9.94
C ALA A 85 0.09 -7.58 -9.04
N ILE A 86 1.25 -8.05 -9.46
CA ILE A 86 2.49 -7.91 -8.69
C ILE A 86 3.48 -7.05 -9.49
N GLU A 87 3.89 -5.95 -8.90
CA GLU A 87 4.88 -5.03 -9.46
C GLU A 87 6.16 -5.10 -8.63
N GLN A 88 7.32 -5.15 -9.29
CA GLN A 88 8.60 -5.05 -8.60
C GLN A 88 8.95 -3.58 -8.38
N ALA A 89 9.22 -3.21 -7.14
CA ALA A 89 9.70 -1.86 -6.83
C ALA A 89 11.09 -1.61 -7.43
N GLY A 90 11.28 -0.41 -7.93
CA GLY A 90 12.62 0.12 -8.20
C GLY A 90 13.35 0.48 -6.90
N ALA A 91 14.64 0.78 -7.00
CA ALA A 91 15.41 1.29 -5.87
C ALA A 91 14.89 2.68 -5.46
N SER A 92 14.38 2.80 -4.23
CA SER A 92 13.82 4.05 -3.73
C SER A 92 13.78 4.06 -2.21
N THR A 93 14.10 5.19 -1.61
CA THR A 93 13.96 5.42 -0.16
C THR A 93 12.52 5.31 0.34
N LEU A 94 11.57 5.35 -0.58
CA LEU A 94 10.13 5.19 -0.32
C LEU A 94 9.79 3.90 0.40
N TYR A 95 10.51 2.84 0.07
CA TYR A 95 10.26 1.49 0.57
C TYR A 95 11.15 1.14 1.78
N GLY A 96 11.92 2.11 2.29
CA GLY A 96 12.85 1.88 3.38
C GLY A 96 13.97 0.92 3.00
N ASP A 97 14.30 0.00 3.91
CA ASP A 97 15.31 -1.03 3.64
C ASP A 97 14.81 -2.07 2.63
N GLN A 98 15.41 -2.09 1.44
CA GLN A 98 15.12 -3.04 0.37
C GLN A 98 16.12 -4.21 0.32
N THR A 99 17.00 -4.34 1.31
CA THR A 99 18.00 -5.40 1.36
C THR A 99 17.34 -6.77 1.40
N THR A 100 17.76 -7.65 0.49
CA THR A 100 17.27 -9.02 0.42
C THR A 100 18.39 -9.96 0.80
N GLY A 101 18.29 -10.56 1.99
CA GLY A 101 19.31 -11.47 2.53
C GLY A 101 18.99 -11.90 3.96
N GLY A 102 19.72 -12.85 4.48
CA GLY A 102 19.62 -13.33 5.87
C GLY A 102 18.24 -13.82 6.29
N SER A 103 17.42 -14.31 5.36
CA SER A 103 16.04 -14.73 5.59
C SER A 103 15.16 -13.63 6.25
N ALA A 104 15.47 -12.37 5.97
CA ALA A 104 14.81 -11.24 6.62
C ALA A 104 13.55 -10.76 5.88
N SER A 105 13.41 -11.01 4.58
CA SER A 105 12.40 -10.38 3.74
C SER A 105 10.97 -10.53 4.27
N VAL A 106 10.53 -11.75 4.57
CA VAL A 106 9.18 -11.97 5.13
C VAL A 106 9.12 -11.47 6.57
N ARG A 107 10.10 -11.81 7.40
CA ARG A 107 10.13 -11.46 8.82
C ARG A 107 10.02 -9.95 9.08
N THR A 108 10.74 -9.12 8.30
CA THR A 108 10.77 -7.67 8.48
C THR A 108 9.60 -6.96 7.79
N THR A 109 8.97 -7.60 6.80
CA THR A 109 7.89 -7.01 6.00
C THR A 109 6.51 -7.53 6.40
N TRP A 110 6.45 -8.55 7.27
CA TRP A 110 5.20 -9.15 7.74
C TRP A 110 4.20 -8.13 8.27
N ASP A 111 4.57 -7.41 9.31
CA ASP A 111 3.70 -6.41 9.93
C ASP A 111 3.36 -5.23 9.00
N PRO A 112 4.31 -4.63 8.26
CA PRO A 112 4.00 -3.62 7.27
C PRO A 112 2.98 -4.07 6.22
N MET A 113 3.10 -5.27 5.67
CA MET A 113 2.16 -5.80 4.66
C MET A 113 0.77 -6.03 5.23
N ARG A 114 0.68 -6.61 6.43
CA ARG A 114 -0.60 -6.82 7.12
C ARG A 114 -1.30 -5.49 7.41
N LYS A 115 -0.59 -4.53 7.97
CA LYS A 115 -1.13 -3.19 8.24
C LYS A 115 -1.59 -2.48 6.98
N ALA A 116 -0.85 -2.63 5.88
CA ALA A 116 -1.21 -2.07 4.59
C ALA A 116 -2.51 -2.68 4.05
N GLY A 117 -2.66 -3.99 4.11
CA GLY A 117 -3.86 -4.70 3.68
C GLY A 117 -5.08 -4.34 4.53
N ALA A 118 -4.95 -4.37 5.86
CA ALA A 118 -6.01 -4.04 6.79
C ALA A 118 -6.49 -2.58 6.63
N ALA A 119 -5.57 -1.62 6.51
CA ALA A 119 -5.92 -0.23 6.31
C ALA A 119 -6.67 0.01 4.99
N ALA A 120 -6.28 -0.68 3.93
CA ALA A 120 -6.96 -0.61 2.64
C ALA A 120 -8.35 -1.24 2.69
N ARG A 121 -8.51 -2.38 3.37
CA ARG A 121 -9.83 -2.99 3.62
C ARG A 121 -10.75 -2.03 4.35
N ASP A 122 -10.29 -1.44 5.44
CA ASP A 122 -11.09 -0.49 6.23
C ASP A 122 -11.52 0.73 5.40
N ALA A 123 -10.63 1.24 4.55
CA ALA A 123 -10.95 2.35 3.66
C ALA A 123 -12.01 1.96 2.61
N ARG A 124 -11.93 0.75 2.08
CA ARG A 124 -12.88 0.19 1.11
C ARG A 124 -14.27 -0.03 1.71
N CYS A 125 -14.35 -0.46 2.96
CA CYS A 125 -15.62 -0.67 3.67
C CYS A 125 -16.33 0.64 4.06
N ARG A 126 -15.61 1.76 4.06
CA ARG A 126 -16.15 3.07 4.48
C ARG A 126 -16.56 3.98 3.31
N GLY A 127 -16.20 3.62 2.10
CA GLY A 127 -16.50 4.37 0.86
C GLY A 127 -17.76 3.89 0.22
#